data_36ace327a553b06fdaa57f81300d0cbd
#
_entry.id   36ace327a553b06fdaa57f81300d0cbd
#
_cell.length_a   1.000
_cell.length_b   1.000
_cell.length_c   1.000
_cell.angle_alpha   90.00
_cell.angle_beta   90.00
_cell.angle_gamma   90.00
#
_symmetry.space_group_name_H-M   'P 1'
#
loop_
_entity.id
_entity.type
_entity.pdbx_description
1 polymer ?
#
loop_
_entity_poly.entity_id
_entity_poly.type
_entity_poly.pdbx_seq_one_letter_code
_entity_poly.pdbx_strand_id
1 'polypeptide(L)'
;MKQIETDICVIGGGSGGLSLAAGAVQMGANVVLFEGGKMGGDCLNSGCVPSKALLAAAKAAYQANGNAAMGIKNNPPQIDFAAVKAHVASVIATIEPHDSIARFEGLGVTVIPEMAYFTGPREVRSATASVRAKYIVIASGSRPMLPPIPGLDEVDYHTNETIFADREKPDHLLIIGGGPIGVEMAQAHARLGCNVTLIEAVEIMTRDDPELVAILRQELIKSGVKLIEGIGVTGLSQSTRKGRSVITASLANGKQVTGSHLLMAVGREPALDNLGLDAAKVRHNGKGIITDRRLRASNRHVYAIGDVAGRQQFTHIAGYHAGIVLRNILFKIPAKLNDDVVPWVTYCDPELAHVGLGYHDAKSRFGADKITLLRAPLSGNDRAIAEQRSEGMIKIITHKDGRILGASILAPAAGEMILAWSHAIASKAKIGSMANLIVPYPTYGDASKRAAGSFFTNKLFSPATRRLVRFLLKF
;
A
#
# COMPACT_ATOMS: atom_id res chain seq x y z
N MET A 1 23.08 27.44 -19.08
CA MET A 1 22.72 26.67 -17.88
C MET A 1 22.55 27.65 -16.73
N LYS A 2 21.36 27.71 -16.13
CA LYS A 2 21.02 28.59 -15.00
C LYS A 2 21.71 28.06 -13.73
N GLN A 3 22.47 28.91 -13.04
CA GLN A 3 23.08 28.57 -11.76
C GLN A 3 22.16 29.00 -10.63
N ILE A 4 21.84 28.10 -9.70
CA ILE A 4 20.92 28.37 -8.60
C ILE A 4 21.56 27.90 -7.29
N GLU A 5 21.57 28.76 -6.26
CA GLU A 5 21.89 28.38 -4.88
C GLU A 5 20.60 28.30 -4.06
N THR A 6 20.46 27.23 -3.25
CA THR A 6 19.26 26.99 -2.48
C THR A 6 19.56 26.33 -1.13
N ASP A 7 18.59 26.37 -0.21
CA ASP A 7 18.71 25.64 1.06
C ASP A 7 18.46 24.15 0.86
N ILE A 8 17.41 23.79 0.11
CA ILE A 8 17.03 22.40 -0.13
C ILE A 8 16.76 22.17 -1.61
N CYS A 9 17.40 21.16 -2.18
CA CYS A 9 17.10 20.63 -3.50
C CYS A 9 16.38 19.28 -3.34
N VAL A 10 15.24 19.12 -3.99
CA VAL A 10 14.43 17.89 -3.99
C VAL A 10 14.49 17.26 -5.38
N ILE A 11 14.78 15.98 -5.46
CA ILE A 11 14.77 15.20 -6.71
C ILE A 11 13.59 14.25 -6.67
N GLY A 12 12.55 14.56 -7.43
CA GLY A 12 11.27 13.83 -7.53
C GLY A 12 10.09 14.57 -6.92
N GLY A 13 9.06 14.80 -7.74
CA GLY A 13 7.79 15.46 -7.42
C GLY A 13 6.65 14.51 -7.09
N GLY A 14 6.97 13.33 -6.53
CA GLY A 14 5.97 12.42 -5.95
C GLY A 14 5.58 12.82 -4.53
N SER A 15 4.74 12.00 -3.88
CA SER A 15 4.14 12.28 -2.55
C SER A 15 5.15 12.72 -1.48
N GLY A 16 6.34 12.11 -1.45
CA GLY A 16 7.39 12.45 -0.49
C GLY A 16 8.04 13.80 -0.79
N GLY A 17 8.41 14.02 -2.07
CA GLY A 17 9.06 15.26 -2.51
C GLY A 17 8.14 16.46 -2.38
N LEU A 18 6.87 16.33 -2.78
CA LEU A 18 5.86 17.38 -2.64
C LEU A 18 5.59 17.73 -1.18
N SER A 19 5.41 16.74 -0.31
CA SER A 19 5.21 16.96 1.13
C SER A 19 6.40 17.68 1.75
N LEU A 20 7.63 17.32 1.36
CA LEU A 20 8.84 17.96 1.87
C LEU A 20 8.99 19.39 1.33
N ALA A 21 8.79 19.60 0.03
CA ALA A 21 8.93 20.90 -0.60
C ALA A 21 7.91 21.91 -0.03
N ALA A 22 6.63 21.52 0.04
CA ALA A 22 5.57 22.34 0.62
C ALA A 22 5.85 22.70 2.08
N GLY A 23 6.25 21.71 2.90
CA GLY A 23 6.58 21.95 4.30
C GLY A 23 7.79 22.87 4.45
N ALA A 24 8.85 22.66 3.68
CA ALA A 24 10.08 23.44 3.79
C ALA A 24 9.87 24.91 3.40
N VAL A 25 9.20 25.18 2.26
CA VAL A 25 9.01 26.55 1.77
C VAL A 25 8.10 27.37 2.70
N GLN A 26 7.05 26.76 3.25
CA GLN A 26 6.17 27.42 4.22
C GLN A 26 6.86 27.73 5.56
N MET A 27 7.96 27.05 5.86
CA MET A 27 8.82 27.32 7.02
C MET A 27 9.99 28.28 6.68
N GLY A 28 9.97 28.91 5.50
CA GLY A 28 10.93 29.96 5.10
C GLY A 28 12.22 29.47 4.44
N ALA A 29 12.32 28.19 4.07
CA ALA A 29 13.46 27.69 3.30
C ALA A 29 13.30 27.96 1.80
N ASN A 30 14.39 28.26 1.10
CA ASN A 30 14.42 28.27 -0.36
C ASN A 30 14.49 26.82 -0.86
N VAL A 31 13.57 26.46 -1.76
CA VAL A 31 13.44 25.10 -2.27
C VAL A 31 13.45 25.06 -3.79
N VAL A 32 14.28 24.19 -4.34
CA VAL A 32 14.24 23.81 -5.75
C VAL A 32 13.77 22.36 -5.83
N LEU A 33 12.76 22.08 -6.66
CA LEU A 33 12.23 20.75 -6.93
C LEU A 33 12.45 20.40 -8.39
N PHE A 34 13.08 19.26 -8.63
CA PHE A 34 13.17 18.65 -9.97
C PHE A 34 12.15 17.53 -10.10
N GLU A 35 11.39 17.52 -11.22
CA GLU A 35 10.51 16.42 -11.60
C GLU A 35 10.57 16.19 -13.11
N GLY A 36 11.08 15.05 -13.53
CA GLY A 36 11.25 14.72 -14.94
C GLY A 36 10.05 14.04 -15.59
N GLY A 37 9.03 13.68 -14.80
CA GLY A 37 7.78 13.06 -15.25
C GLY A 37 6.57 13.94 -14.91
N LYS A 38 5.54 13.30 -14.38
CA LYS A 38 4.31 13.98 -13.95
C LYS A 38 4.36 14.31 -12.46
N MET A 39 4.04 15.54 -12.10
CA MET A 39 3.82 15.93 -10.71
C MET A 39 2.78 15.03 -10.02
N GLY A 40 2.92 14.83 -8.70
CA GLY A 40 2.12 13.86 -7.94
C GLY A 40 2.69 12.44 -7.96
N GLY A 41 3.59 12.15 -8.91
CA GLY A 41 4.29 10.87 -9.04
C GLY A 41 3.35 9.68 -9.23
N ASP A 42 3.81 8.50 -8.84
CA ASP A 42 3.08 7.24 -9.01
C ASP A 42 1.73 7.23 -8.29
N CYS A 43 1.65 7.76 -7.08
CA CYS A 43 0.42 7.73 -6.26
C CYS A 43 -0.78 8.38 -6.99
N LEU A 44 -0.59 9.57 -7.55
CA LEU A 44 -1.64 10.30 -8.27
C LEU A 44 -1.91 9.68 -9.64
N ASN A 45 -0.85 9.37 -10.40
CA ASN A 45 -0.98 9.11 -11.83
C ASN A 45 -1.19 7.63 -12.18
N SER A 46 -0.63 6.69 -11.41
CA SER A 46 -0.60 5.26 -11.74
C SER A 46 -0.65 4.31 -10.52
N GLY A 47 -0.93 4.83 -9.34
CA GLY A 47 -0.92 4.07 -8.09
C GLY A 47 -2.23 4.15 -7.32
N CYS A 48 -2.18 4.82 -6.16
CA CYS A 48 -3.28 4.84 -5.18
C CYS A 48 -4.57 5.43 -5.74
N VAL A 49 -4.49 6.59 -6.40
CA VAL A 49 -5.69 7.29 -6.88
C VAL A 49 -6.43 6.49 -7.95
N PRO A 50 -5.79 6.10 -9.08
CA PRO A 50 -6.49 5.35 -10.11
C PRO A 50 -6.95 3.96 -9.63
N SER A 51 -6.17 3.26 -8.81
CA SER A 51 -6.58 1.94 -8.32
C SER A 51 -7.80 2.02 -7.41
N LYS A 52 -7.89 3.02 -6.52
CA LYS A 52 -9.04 3.17 -5.60
C LYS A 52 -10.28 3.65 -6.34
N ALA A 53 -10.14 4.50 -7.36
CA ALA A 53 -11.25 4.85 -8.25
C ALA A 53 -11.79 3.63 -9.00
N LEU A 54 -10.91 2.77 -9.53
CA LEU A 54 -11.30 1.53 -10.20
C LEU A 54 -11.97 0.54 -9.23
N LEU A 55 -11.42 0.34 -8.02
CA LEU A 55 -11.99 -0.52 -6.99
C LEU A 55 -13.36 -0.01 -6.54
N ALA A 56 -13.56 1.30 -6.43
CA ALA A 56 -14.87 1.89 -6.08
C ALA A 56 -15.92 1.58 -7.16
N ALA A 57 -15.57 1.74 -8.45
CA ALA A 57 -16.45 1.39 -9.55
C ALA A 57 -16.77 -0.12 -9.57
N ALA A 58 -15.75 -0.97 -9.35
CA ALA A 58 -15.91 -2.41 -9.28
C ALA A 58 -16.79 -2.85 -8.10
N LYS A 59 -16.67 -2.19 -6.94
CA LYS A 59 -17.54 -2.42 -5.77
C LYS A 59 -18.98 -2.04 -6.06
N ALA A 60 -19.20 -0.88 -6.70
CA ALA A 60 -20.54 -0.45 -7.12
C ALA A 60 -21.18 -1.44 -8.11
N ALA A 61 -20.42 -1.90 -9.11
CA ALA A 61 -20.88 -2.92 -10.06
C ALA A 61 -21.25 -4.24 -9.36
N TYR A 62 -20.43 -4.68 -8.42
CA TYR A 62 -20.71 -5.91 -7.64
C TYR A 62 -21.95 -5.78 -6.77
N GLN A 63 -22.16 -4.65 -6.11
CA GLN A 63 -23.34 -4.37 -5.30
C GLN A 63 -24.62 -4.26 -6.15
N ALA A 64 -24.52 -3.78 -7.39
CA ALA A 64 -25.65 -3.65 -8.30
C ALA A 64 -26.22 -5.00 -8.78
N ASN A 65 -25.54 -6.13 -8.59
CA ASN A 65 -26.10 -7.46 -8.87
C ASN A 65 -27.28 -7.82 -7.94
N GLY A 66 -27.57 -6.97 -6.94
CA GLY A 66 -28.59 -7.23 -5.93
C GLY A 66 -28.13 -8.21 -4.87
N ASN A 67 -29.02 -8.47 -3.92
CA ASN A 67 -28.81 -9.46 -2.87
C ASN A 67 -30.15 -10.18 -2.59
N ALA A 68 -30.29 -11.36 -3.17
CA ALA A 68 -31.55 -12.13 -3.04
C ALA A 68 -31.85 -12.50 -1.59
N ALA A 69 -30.87 -12.69 -0.74
CA ALA A 69 -31.07 -12.99 0.68
C ALA A 69 -31.57 -11.77 1.48
N MET A 70 -31.36 -10.54 0.98
CA MET A 70 -31.97 -9.30 1.49
C MET A 70 -33.32 -8.98 0.78
N GLY A 71 -33.80 -9.84 -0.11
CA GLY A 71 -35.00 -9.59 -0.89
C GLY A 71 -34.81 -8.71 -2.13
N ILE A 72 -33.54 -8.32 -2.44
CA ILE A 72 -33.24 -7.45 -3.58
C ILE A 72 -32.82 -8.31 -4.78
N LYS A 73 -33.66 -8.34 -5.79
CA LYS A 73 -33.42 -9.06 -7.06
C LYS A 73 -33.19 -8.02 -8.16
N ASN A 74 -32.02 -8.06 -8.76
CA ASN A 74 -31.65 -7.21 -9.89
C ASN A 74 -31.17 -8.06 -11.05
N ASN A 75 -31.30 -7.54 -12.27
CA ASN A 75 -30.53 -8.06 -13.40
C ASN A 75 -29.06 -7.65 -13.25
N PRO A 76 -28.11 -8.45 -13.70
CA PRO A 76 -26.69 -8.05 -13.71
C PRO A 76 -26.51 -6.69 -14.40
N PRO A 77 -25.74 -5.78 -13.82
CA PRO A 77 -25.55 -4.46 -14.40
C PRO A 77 -24.84 -4.54 -15.76
N GLN A 78 -25.26 -3.69 -16.69
CA GLN A 78 -24.49 -3.47 -17.90
C GLN A 78 -23.32 -2.53 -17.55
N ILE A 79 -22.10 -2.98 -17.79
CA ILE A 79 -20.90 -2.25 -17.46
C ILE A 79 -20.29 -1.68 -18.75
N ASP A 80 -20.30 -0.35 -18.85
CA ASP A 80 -19.50 0.38 -19.84
C ASP A 80 -18.07 0.55 -19.29
N PHE A 81 -17.19 -0.34 -19.72
CA PHE A 81 -15.81 -0.35 -19.26
C PHE A 81 -15.05 0.92 -19.65
N ALA A 82 -15.33 1.49 -20.82
CA ALA A 82 -14.71 2.74 -21.26
C ALA A 82 -15.15 3.92 -20.37
N ALA A 83 -16.42 3.95 -19.96
CA ALA A 83 -16.93 4.94 -19.00
C ALA A 83 -16.31 4.76 -17.61
N VAL A 84 -16.09 3.53 -17.15
CA VAL A 84 -15.36 3.27 -15.89
C VAL A 84 -13.94 3.84 -15.95
N LYS A 85 -13.22 3.62 -17.06
CA LYS A 85 -11.87 4.18 -17.25
C LYS A 85 -11.88 5.71 -17.36
N ALA A 86 -12.92 6.29 -17.98
CA ALA A 86 -13.11 7.75 -18.01
C ALA A 86 -13.36 8.31 -16.59
N HIS A 87 -14.12 7.60 -15.74
CA HIS A 87 -14.27 7.96 -14.33
C HIS A 87 -12.92 7.95 -13.60
N VAL A 88 -12.10 6.91 -13.77
CA VAL A 88 -10.74 6.87 -13.18
C VAL A 88 -9.92 8.08 -13.60
N ALA A 89 -9.91 8.42 -14.88
CA ALA A 89 -9.21 9.59 -15.39
C ALA A 89 -9.76 10.91 -14.81
N SER A 90 -11.08 11.03 -14.64
CA SER A 90 -11.70 12.23 -14.06
C SER A 90 -11.33 12.41 -12.58
N VAL A 91 -11.19 11.33 -11.82
CA VAL A 91 -10.74 11.41 -10.42
C VAL A 91 -9.29 11.90 -10.35
N ILE A 92 -8.42 11.40 -11.22
CA ILE A 92 -7.02 11.89 -11.31
C ILE A 92 -7.04 13.39 -11.63
N ALA A 93 -7.77 13.83 -12.68
CA ALA A 93 -7.84 15.21 -13.10
C ALA A 93 -8.42 16.16 -12.01
N THR A 94 -9.32 15.65 -11.15
CA THR A 94 -9.87 16.42 -10.03
C THR A 94 -8.83 16.64 -8.93
N ILE A 95 -7.93 15.70 -8.71
CA ILE A 95 -6.90 15.76 -7.65
C ILE A 95 -5.62 16.45 -8.15
N GLU A 96 -5.29 16.33 -9.45
CA GLU A 96 -4.06 16.85 -10.06
C GLU A 96 -3.74 18.31 -9.71
N PRO A 97 -4.70 19.27 -9.65
CA PRO A 97 -4.41 20.66 -9.29
C PRO A 97 -3.73 20.79 -7.92
N HIS A 98 -3.95 19.86 -7.00
CA HIS A 98 -3.32 19.86 -5.68
C HIS A 98 -1.82 19.52 -5.72
N ASP A 99 -1.36 18.88 -6.78
CA ASP A 99 0.02 18.48 -6.98
C ASP A 99 0.69 19.23 -8.16
N SER A 100 0.00 20.23 -8.75
CA SER A 100 0.44 20.91 -9.95
C SER A 100 1.66 21.82 -9.74
N ILE A 101 2.45 22.03 -10.82
CA ILE A 101 3.56 22.99 -10.85
C ILE A 101 3.09 24.37 -10.38
N ALA A 102 1.98 24.85 -10.94
CA ALA A 102 1.45 26.19 -10.62
C ALA A 102 1.16 26.35 -9.12
N ARG A 103 0.62 25.33 -8.46
CA ARG A 103 0.41 25.38 -7.00
C ARG A 103 1.71 25.47 -6.24
N PHE A 104 2.72 24.65 -6.60
CA PHE A 104 3.99 24.64 -5.88
C PHE A 104 4.80 25.93 -6.11
N GLU A 105 4.77 26.48 -7.32
CA GLU A 105 5.33 27.81 -7.60
C GLU A 105 4.61 28.90 -6.82
N GLY A 106 3.26 28.83 -6.73
CA GLY A 106 2.47 29.71 -5.89
C GLY A 106 2.79 29.64 -4.40
N LEU A 107 3.32 28.50 -3.90
CA LEU A 107 3.85 28.35 -2.55
C LEU A 107 5.28 28.92 -2.39
N GLY A 108 5.99 29.23 -3.50
CA GLY A 108 7.36 29.74 -3.50
C GLY A 108 8.43 28.68 -3.79
N VAL A 109 8.06 27.48 -4.23
CA VAL A 109 9.01 26.46 -4.70
C VAL A 109 9.45 26.79 -6.11
N THR A 110 10.75 26.74 -6.41
CA THR A 110 11.23 26.76 -7.79
C THR A 110 11.12 25.36 -8.37
N VAL A 111 10.16 25.14 -9.27
CA VAL A 111 9.96 23.83 -9.93
C VAL A 111 10.70 23.79 -11.26
N ILE A 112 11.48 22.74 -11.50
CA ILE A 112 12.21 22.49 -12.75
C ILE A 112 11.69 21.16 -13.32
N PRO A 113 10.89 21.18 -14.40
CA PRO A 113 10.28 19.98 -14.99
C PRO A 113 11.29 19.22 -15.86
N GLU A 114 12.36 18.74 -15.25
CA GLU A 114 13.46 18.04 -15.91
C GLU A 114 14.01 16.93 -15.02
N MET A 115 14.56 15.89 -15.67
CA MET A 115 15.36 14.87 -14.99
C MET A 115 16.62 15.48 -14.40
N ALA A 116 16.96 15.11 -13.19
CA ALA A 116 18.10 15.65 -12.47
C ALA A 116 19.05 14.55 -12.00
N TYR A 117 20.35 14.88 -11.98
CA TYR A 117 21.42 13.98 -11.56
C TYR A 117 22.53 14.73 -10.80
N PHE A 118 23.21 14.03 -9.93
CA PHE A 118 24.35 14.60 -9.21
C PHE A 118 25.56 14.73 -10.11
N THR A 119 26.25 15.88 -9.99
CA THR A 119 27.56 16.15 -10.59
C THR A 119 28.63 16.33 -9.53
N GLY A 120 28.21 16.38 -8.24
CA GLY A 120 29.12 16.51 -7.11
C GLY A 120 28.38 16.27 -5.80
N PRO A 121 29.11 16.32 -4.66
CA PRO A 121 28.52 16.00 -3.34
C PRO A 121 27.37 16.92 -2.91
N ARG A 122 27.24 18.10 -3.51
CA ARG A 122 26.23 19.11 -3.18
C ARG A 122 25.71 19.83 -4.42
N GLU A 123 25.91 19.26 -5.60
CA GLU A 123 25.50 19.82 -6.87
C GLU A 123 24.66 18.82 -7.66
N VAL A 124 23.51 19.31 -8.14
CA VAL A 124 22.53 18.58 -8.95
C VAL A 124 22.33 19.35 -10.25
N ARG A 125 22.33 18.64 -11.39
CA ARG A 125 22.13 19.23 -12.72
C ARG A 125 20.97 18.60 -13.45
N SER A 126 20.42 19.41 -14.33
CA SER A 126 19.50 18.99 -15.39
C SER A 126 19.99 19.53 -16.75
N ALA A 127 19.17 19.43 -17.79
CA ALA A 127 19.52 19.97 -19.10
C ALA A 127 19.74 21.50 -19.08
N THR A 128 18.93 22.24 -18.29
CA THR A 128 18.95 23.71 -18.31
C THR A 128 19.50 24.35 -17.03
N ALA A 129 19.57 23.63 -15.92
CA ALA A 129 19.94 24.17 -14.61
C ALA A 129 21.04 23.39 -13.91
N SER A 130 21.86 24.12 -13.11
CA SER A 130 22.77 23.57 -12.11
C SER A 130 22.42 24.17 -10.74
N VAL A 131 22.11 23.31 -9.76
CA VAL A 131 21.67 23.68 -8.42
C VAL A 131 22.67 23.25 -7.39
N ARG A 132 23.18 24.22 -6.61
CA ARG A 132 23.99 23.97 -5.41
C ARG A 132 23.13 24.14 -4.18
N ALA A 133 23.04 23.09 -3.35
CA ALA A 133 22.15 23.08 -2.20
C ALA A 133 22.87 22.80 -0.89
N LYS A 134 22.36 23.35 0.23
CA LYS A 134 22.82 22.99 1.58
C LYS A 134 22.47 21.54 1.91
N TYR A 135 21.26 21.12 1.51
CA TYR A 135 20.77 19.76 1.63
C TYR A 135 20.10 19.30 0.34
N ILE A 136 20.23 18.03 0.02
CA ILE A 136 19.59 17.42 -1.13
C ILE A 136 18.73 16.25 -0.63
N VAL A 137 17.50 16.15 -1.12
CA VAL A 137 16.57 15.07 -0.76
C VAL A 137 16.19 14.31 -2.00
N ILE A 138 16.55 13.03 -2.03
CA ILE A 138 16.21 12.12 -3.10
C ILE A 138 14.84 11.52 -2.78
N ALA A 139 13.87 11.76 -3.66
CA ALA A 139 12.48 11.30 -3.58
C ALA A 139 12.02 10.70 -4.91
N SER A 140 12.94 10.07 -5.65
CA SER A 140 12.73 9.52 -7.00
C SER A 140 11.78 8.32 -7.04
N GLY A 141 11.39 7.78 -5.88
CA GLY A 141 10.38 6.73 -5.78
C GLY A 141 10.86 5.36 -6.23
N SER A 142 9.97 4.63 -6.88
CA SER A 142 10.17 3.28 -7.41
C SER A 142 9.46 3.12 -8.75
N ARG A 143 9.79 2.06 -9.48
CA ARG A 143 9.16 1.67 -10.74
C ARG A 143 8.70 0.21 -10.69
N PRO A 144 7.83 -0.25 -11.58
CA PRO A 144 7.48 -1.66 -11.69
C PRO A 144 8.73 -2.53 -11.90
N MET A 145 8.82 -3.62 -11.15
CA MET A 145 9.86 -4.63 -11.38
C MET A 145 9.42 -5.57 -12.51
N LEU A 146 10.30 -5.81 -13.45
CA LEU A 146 10.10 -6.75 -14.54
C LEU A 146 11.06 -7.94 -14.37
N PRO A 147 10.55 -9.13 -14.05
CA PRO A 147 11.38 -10.32 -13.91
C PRO A 147 11.86 -10.80 -15.26
N PRO A 148 12.99 -11.50 -15.35
CA PRO A 148 13.54 -12.01 -16.60
C PRO A 148 12.79 -13.29 -17.05
N ILE A 149 11.51 -13.12 -17.42
CA ILE A 149 10.70 -14.22 -17.97
C ILE A 149 11.00 -14.31 -19.47
N PRO A 150 11.42 -15.46 -19.99
CA PRO A 150 11.62 -15.67 -21.43
C PRO A 150 10.39 -15.25 -22.26
N GLY A 151 10.58 -14.43 -23.29
CA GLY A 151 9.54 -13.92 -24.16
C GLY A 151 8.76 -12.72 -23.61
N LEU A 152 9.12 -12.16 -22.44
CA LEU A 152 8.45 -10.95 -21.92
C LEU A 152 8.60 -9.74 -22.84
N ASP A 153 9.78 -9.59 -23.47
CA ASP A 153 10.07 -8.48 -24.39
C ASP A 153 9.36 -8.65 -25.76
N GLU A 154 8.75 -9.82 -26.01
CA GLU A 154 8.07 -10.17 -27.27
C GLU A 154 6.53 -10.10 -27.15
N VAL A 155 6.01 -9.73 -25.97
CA VAL A 155 4.57 -9.66 -25.70
C VAL A 155 4.15 -8.27 -25.22
N ASP A 156 2.94 -7.88 -25.59
CA ASP A 156 2.31 -6.67 -25.05
C ASP A 156 1.90 -6.91 -23.60
N TYR A 157 2.38 -6.09 -22.68
CA TYR A 157 1.99 -6.18 -21.28
C TYR A 157 1.72 -4.80 -20.66
N HIS A 158 0.90 -4.82 -19.65
CA HIS A 158 0.67 -3.67 -18.78
C HIS A 158 1.46 -3.79 -17.49
N THR A 159 1.77 -2.65 -16.92
CA THR A 159 2.14 -2.48 -15.52
C THR A 159 1.10 -1.57 -14.84
N ASN A 160 1.29 -1.22 -13.57
CA ASN A 160 0.45 -0.20 -12.94
C ASN A 160 0.52 1.16 -13.68
N GLU A 161 1.58 1.43 -14.44
CA GLU A 161 1.73 2.70 -15.17
C GLU A 161 0.82 2.81 -16.39
N THR A 162 0.39 1.69 -16.98
CA THR A 162 -0.36 1.66 -18.24
C THR A 162 -1.77 1.10 -18.13
N ILE A 163 -2.04 0.19 -17.18
CA ILE A 163 -3.34 -0.52 -17.08
C ILE A 163 -4.53 0.43 -16.86
N PHE A 164 -4.35 1.56 -16.20
CA PHE A 164 -5.44 2.50 -15.92
C PHE A 164 -5.84 3.34 -17.13
N ALA A 165 -4.93 3.58 -18.05
CA ALA A 165 -5.18 4.35 -19.29
C ALA A 165 -5.85 3.53 -20.39
N ASP A 166 -5.72 2.21 -20.33
CA ASP A 166 -6.34 1.31 -21.30
C ASP A 166 -7.86 1.32 -21.16
N ARG A 167 -8.57 1.61 -22.25
CA ARG A 167 -10.04 1.69 -22.32
C ARG A 167 -10.67 0.44 -22.88
N GLU A 168 -9.88 -0.47 -23.43
CA GLU A 168 -10.37 -1.75 -23.93
C GLU A 168 -10.67 -2.69 -22.76
N LYS A 169 -11.86 -3.31 -22.80
CA LYS A 169 -12.22 -4.32 -21.81
C LYS A 169 -11.48 -5.61 -22.12
N PRO A 170 -10.63 -6.11 -21.21
CA PRO A 170 -10.02 -7.43 -21.40
C PRO A 170 -11.07 -8.54 -21.53
N ASP A 171 -11.02 -9.33 -22.60
CA ASP A 171 -11.77 -10.59 -22.67
C ASP A 171 -11.28 -11.56 -21.58
N HIS A 172 -9.95 -11.61 -21.39
CA HIS A 172 -9.32 -12.37 -20.33
C HIS A 172 -8.00 -11.70 -19.91
N LEU A 173 -7.95 -11.19 -18.70
CA LEU A 173 -6.76 -10.58 -18.09
C LEU A 173 -5.93 -11.62 -17.35
N LEU A 174 -4.69 -11.83 -17.80
CA LEU A 174 -3.68 -12.56 -17.04
C LEU A 174 -2.96 -11.58 -16.12
N ILE A 175 -2.80 -11.93 -14.86
CA ILE A 175 -2.05 -11.15 -13.88
C ILE A 175 -0.94 -12.03 -13.32
N ILE A 176 0.31 -11.58 -13.44
CA ILE A 176 1.46 -12.24 -12.82
C ILE A 176 1.90 -11.46 -11.60
N GLY A 177 1.82 -12.09 -10.43
CA GLY A 177 2.13 -11.52 -9.12
C GLY A 177 0.91 -11.38 -8.22
N GLY A 178 0.94 -12.05 -7.06
CA GLY A 178 -0.12 -12.13 -6.06
C GLY A 178 0.07 -11.17 -4.88
N GLY A 179 0.84 -10.08 -5.05
CA GLY A 179 0.95 -9.00 -4.08
C GLY A 179 -0.29 -8.09 -4.08
N PRO A 180 -0.28 -7.01 -3.26
CA PRO A 180 -1.42 -6.08 -3.13
C PRO A 180 -1.96 -5.56 -4.46
N ILE A 181 -1.07 -5.13 -5.37
CA ILE A 181 -1.47 -4.61 -6.70
C ILE A 181 -2.20 -5.70 -7.51
N GLY A 182 -1.60 -6.90 -7.58
CA GLY A 182 -2.19 -8.01 -8.35
C GLY A 182 -3.56 -8.43 -7.81
N VAL A 183 -3.70 -8.55 -6.49
CA VAL A 183 -4.96 -8.92 -5.83
C VAL A 183 -6.05 -7.86 -6.02
N GLU A 184 -5.72 -6.58 -5.84
CA GLU A 184 -6.67 -5.48 -6.06
C GLU A 184 -7.13 -5.42 -7.53
N MET A 185 -6.21 -5.52 -8.48
CA MET A 185 -6.54 -5.48 -9.90
C MET A 185 -7.31 -6.71 -10.35
N ALA A 186 -6.99 -7.90 -9.81
CA ALA A 186 -7.73 -9.12 -10.09
C ALA A 186 -9.20 -8.99 -9.66
N GLN A 187 -9.45 -8.57 -8.43
CA GLN A 187 -10.81 -8.41 -7.94
C GLN A 187 -11.58 -7.32 -8.69
N ALA A 188 -10.93 -6.17 -8.96
CA ALA A 188 -11.57 -5.06 -9.66
C ALA A 188 -12.02 -5.48 -11.06
N HIS A 189 -11.13 -6.06 -11.87
CA HIS A 189 -11.46 -6.46 -13.24
C HIS A 189 -12.48 -7.60 -13.29
N ALA A 190 -12.39 -8.60 -12.38
CA ALA A 190 -13.39 -9.67 -12.30
C ALA A 190 -14.79 -9.11 -11.99
N ARG A 191 -14.92 -8.18 -11.05
CA ARG A 191 -16.17 -7.52 -10.70
C ARG A 191 -16.72 -6.61 -11.81
N LEU A 192 -15.85 -6.11 -12.69
CA LEU A 192 -16.20 -5.37 -13.89
C LEU A 192 -16.49 -6.29 -15.10
N GLY A 193 -16.61 -7.60 -14.87
CA GLY A 193 -17.04 -8.57 -15.86
C GLY A 193 -15.95 -9.03 -16.83
N CYS A 194 -14.66 -8.91 -16.47
CA CYS A 194 -13.56 -9.55 -17.18
C CYS A 194 -13.33 -10.97 -16.66
N ASN A 195 -12.92 -11.90 -17.53
CA ASN A 195 -12.29 -13.12 -17.04
C ASN A 195 -10.91 -12.76 -16.49
N VAL A 196 -10.55 -13.28 -15.32
CA VAL A 196 -9.27 -12.99 -14.68
C VAL A 196 -8.59 -14.27 -14.21
N THR A 197 -7.32 -14.44 -14.56
CA THR A 197 -6.45 -15.45 -13.96
C THR A 197 -5.26 -14.76 -13.30
N LEU A 198 -5.12 -14.91 -11.99
CA LEU A 198 -3.97 -14.44 -11.22
C LEU A 198 -3.03 -15.61 -10.97
N ILE A 199 -1.75 -15.44 -11.35
CA ILE A 199 -0.70 -16.46 -11.27
C ILE A 199 0.34 -15.96 -10.26
N GLU A 200 0.63 -16.78 -9.24
CA GLU A 200 1.62 -16.48 -8.21
C GLU A 200 2.54 -17.68 -7.98
N ALA A 201 3.85 -17.42 -7.98
CA ALA A 201 4.85 -18.48 -7.86
C ALA A 201 4.87 -19.16 -6.49
N VAL A 202 4.45 -18.46 -5.45
CA VAL A 202 4.37 -18.96 -4.07
C VAL A 202 2.91 -18.94 -3.60
N GLU A 203 2.52 -18.00 -2.78
CA GLU A 203 1.16 -17.75 -2.30
C GLU A 203 0.85 -16.26 -2.40
N ILE A 204 -0.42 -15.91 -2.58
CA ILE A 204 -0.82 -14.50 -2.55
C ILE A 204 -0.56 -13.90 -1.17
N MET A 205 -0.24 -12.61 -1.12
CA MET A 205 -0.17 -11.82 0.11
C MET A 205 0.72 -12.43 1.21
N THR A 206 1.90 -12.94 0.86
CA THR A 206 2.83 -13.66 1.76
C THR A 206 3.32 -12.85 2.96
N ARG A 207 3.17 -11.51 2.95
CA ARG A 207 3.55 -10.63 4.06
C ARG A 207 2.46 -10.46 5.11
N ASP A 208 1.24 -10.88 4.80
CA ASP A 208 0.07 -10.71 5.64
C ASP A 208 -0.23 -11.97 6.47
N ASP A 209 -1.18 -11.86 7.38
CA ASP A 209 -1.55 -12.98 8.24
C ASP A 209 -2.19 -14.12 7.43
N PRO A 210 -1.63 -15.34 7.44
CA PRO A 210 -2.08 -16.43 6.58
C PRO A 210 -3.52 -16.88 6.84
N GLU A 211 -4.03 -16.74 8.07
CA GLU A 211 -5.41 -17.07 8.41
C GLU A 211 -6.40 -16.06 7.76
N LEU A 212 -6.03 -14.77 7.74
CA LEU A 212 -6.82 -13.74 7.06
C LEU A 212 -6.71 -13.85 5.54
N VAL A 213 -5.51 -14.17 5.02
CA VAL A 213 -5.29 -14.41 3.59
C VAL A 213 -6.10 -15.60 3.09
N ALA A 214 -6.26 -16.64 3.90
CA ALA A 214 -7.09 -17.79 3.53
C ALA A 214 -8.57 -17.39 3.32
N ILE A 215 -9.11 -16.50 4.15
CA ILE A 215 -10.47 -15.96 3.97
C ILE A 215 -10.54 -15.07 2.71
N LEU A 216 -9.56 -14.16 2.53
CA LEU A 216 -9.49 -13.29 1.36
C LEU A 216 -9.42 -14.09 0.06
N ARG A 217 -8.65 -15.19 0.04
CA ARG A 217 -8.55 -16.10 -1.12
C ARG A 217 -9.92 -16.62 -1.56
N GLN A 218 -10.77 -17.01 -0.61
CA GLN A 218 -12.13 -17.45 -0.92
C GLN A 218 -13.00 -16.31 -1.49
N GLU A 219 -12.84 -15.10 -0.98
CA GLU A 219 -13.59 -13.93 -1.48
C GLU A 219 -13.14 -13.51 -2.90
N LEU A 220 -11.87 -13.68 -3.24
CA LEU A 220 -11.38 -13.48 -4.61
C LEU A 220 -11.98 -14.51 -5.57
N ILE A 221 -12.01 -15.78 -5.17
CA ILE A 221 -12.63 -16.86 -5.96
C ILE A 221 -14.13 -16.61 -6.13
N LYS A 222 -14.86 -16.22 -5.07
CA LYS A 222 -16.27 -15.82 -5.15
C LYS A 222 -16.50 -14.62 -6.07
N SER A 223 -15.53 -13.71 -6.17
CA SER A 223 -15.55 -12.57 -7.09
C SER A 223 -15.29 -12.97 -8.56
N GLY A 224 -14.99 -14.24 -8.86
CA GLY A 224 -14.73 -14.75 -10.20
C GLY A 224 -13.26 -14.81 -10.60
N VAL A 225 -12.33 -14.59 -9.66
CA VAL A 225 -10.90 -14.68 -9.95
C VAL A 225 -10.46 -16.14 -9.95
N LYS A 226 -9.83 -16.58 -11.03
CA LYS A 226 -9.13 -17.87 -11.07
C LYS A 226 -7.72 -17.70 -10.48
N LEU A 227 -7.44 -18.35 -9.38
CA LEU A 227 -6.13 -18.33 -8.72
C LEU A 227 -5.29 -19.55 -9.14
N ILE A 228 -4.03 -19.30 -9.47
CA ILE A 228 -3.00 -20.30 -9.71
C ILE A 228 -1.82 -19.93 -8.79
N GLU A 229 -1.63 -20.66 -7.71
CA GLU A 229 -0.58 -20.43 -6.71
C GLU A 229 0.41 -21.58 -6.67
N GLY A 230 1.63 -21.30 -6.18
CA GLY A 230 2.70 -22.31 -6.06
C GLY A 230 3.34 -22.71 -7.39
N ILE A 231 3.09 -21.96 -8.47
CA ILE A 231 3.57 -22.32 -9.80
C ILE A 231 4.02 -21.05 -10.53
N GLY A 232 5.32 -20.97 -10.85
CA GLY A 232 5.89 -19.84 -11.61
C GLY A 232 5.59 -19.92 -13.11
N VAL A 233 5.62 -18.74 -13.74
CA VAL A 233 5.61 -18.61 -15.21
C VAL A 233 7.04 -18.81 -15.71
N THR A 234 7.20 -19.69 -16.70
CA THR A 234 8.50 -20.07 -17.28
C THR A 234 8.72 -19.50 -18.69
N GLY A 235 7.69 -18.94 -19.29
CA GLY A 235 7.78 -18.31 -20.62
C GLY A 235 6.49 -17.64 -21.01
N LEU A 236 6.63 -16.64 -21.88
CA LEU A 236 5.53 -15.88 -22.46
C LEU A 236 5.64 -15.92 -24.00
N SER A 237 4.52 -15.89 -24.67
CA SER A 237 4.46 -15.74 -26.11
C SER A 237 3.16 -15.05 -26.54
N GLN A 238 3.20 -14.35 -27.67
CA GLN A 238 2.04 -13.69 -28.25
C GLN A 238 1.78 -14.20 -29.67
N SER A 239 0.53 -14.37 -29.97
CA SER A 239 0.09 -14.78 -31.32
C SER A 239 -1.20 -14.05 -31.69
N THR A 240 -1.52 -14.02 -32.97
CA THR A 240 -2.81 -13.48 -33.43
C THR A 240 -3.71 -14.63 -33.84
N ARG A 241 -4.91 -14.73 -33.24
CA ARG A 241 -5.93 -15.71 -33.62
C ARG A 241 -7.22 -15.00 -33.98
N LYS A 242 -7.71 -15.22 -35.20
CA LYS A 242 -8.92 -14.56 -35.71
C LYS A 242 -8.89 -13.03 -35.57
N GLY A 243 -7.72 -12.40 -35.80
CA GLY A 243 -7.53 -10.95 -35.73
C GLY A 243 -7.44 -10.38 -34.31
N ARG A 244 -7.38 -11.22 -33.27
CA ARG A 244 -7.22 -10.80 -31.85
C ARG A 244 -5.89 -11.26 -31.29
N SER A 245 -5.29 -10.43 -30.45
CA SER A 245 -4.10 -10.81 -29.72
C SER A 245 -4.41 -11.90 -28.69
N VAL A 246 -3.54 -12.90 -28.62
CA VAL A 246 -3.60 -13.96 -27.61
C VAL A 246 -2.22 -14.11 -26.99
N ILE A 247 -2.13 -13.78 -25.71
CA ILE A 247 -0.92 -13.95 -24.89
C ILE A 247 -1.02 -15.31 -24.20
N THR A 248 0.05 -16.08 -24.26
CA THR A 248 0.16 -17.40 -23.65
C THR A 248 1.23 -17.37 -22.57
N ALA A 249 0.87 -17.70 -21.34
CA ALA A 249 1.78 -17.93 -20.23
C ALA A 249 2.02 -19.44 -20.05
N SER A 250 3.24 -19.89 -20.22
CA SER A 250 3.69 -21.25 -19.93
C SER A 250 4.06 -21.38 -18.45
N LEU A 251 3.55 -22.40 -17.78
CA LEU A 251 3.74 -22.63 -16.34
C LEU A 251 4.80 -23.72 -16.09
N ALA A 252 5.45 -23.68 -14.95
CA ALA A 252 6.49 -24.63 -14.57
C ALA A 252 6.04 -26.11 -14.55
N ASN A 253 4.73 -26.38 -14.49
CA ASN A 253 4.15 -27.72 -14.56
C ASN A 253 3.78 -28.16 -16.00
N GLY A 254 4.21 -27.43 -17.01
CA GLY A 254 3.94 -27.69 -18.44
C GLY A 254 2.55 -27.25 -18.93
N LYS A 255 1.68 -26.77 -18.06
CA LYS A 255 0.37 -26.19 -18.47
C LYS A 255 0.55 -24.81 -19.08
N GLN A 256 -0.42 -24.41 -19.87
CA GLN A 256 -0.49 -23.08 -20.47
C GLN A 256 -1.80 -22.39 -20.08
N VAL A 257 -1.73 -21.08 -19.90
CA VAL A 257 -2.89 -20.21 -19.69
C VAL A 257 -2.84 -19.11 -20.72
N THR A 258 -4.00 -18.86 -21.37
CA THR A 258 -4.10 -17.84 -22.43
C THR A 258 -4.99 -16.69 -21.97
N GLY A 259 -4.67 -15.48 -22.41
CA GLY A 259 -5.46 -14.28 -22.17
C GLY A 259 -5.33 -13.30 -23.32
N SER A 260 -6.17 -12.26 -23.32
CA SER A 260 -6.10 -11.15 -24.27
C SER A 260 -5.16 -10.04 -23.81
N HIS A 261 -4.99 -9.89 -22.48
CA HIS A 261 -4.17 -8.86 -21.84
C HIS A 261 -3.32 -9.48 -20.73
N LEU A 262 -2.15 -8.89 -20.48
CA LEU A 262 -1.22 -9.29 -19.43
C LEU A 262 -0.91 -8.12 -18.53
N LEU A 263 -1.01 -8.29 -17.22
CA LEU A 263 -0.57 -7.34 -16.21
C LEU A 263 0.59 -7.93 -15.41
N MET A 264 1.72 -7.22 -15.40
CA MET A 264 2.88 -7.52 -14.57
C MET A 264 2.75 -6.80 -13.23
N ALA A 265 2.61 -7.55 -12.12
CA ALA A 265 2.42 -7.05 -10.76
C ALA A 265 3.32 -7.73 -9.73
N VAL A 266 4.55 -8.09 -10.13
CA VAL A 266 5.49 -8.92 -9.34
C VAL A 266 6.30 -8.15 -8.29
N GLY A 267 6.10 -6.85 -8.20
CA GLY A 267 6.77 -5.98 -7.22
C GLY A 267 7.24 -4.67 -7.82
N ARG A 268 8.02 -3.94 -7.02
CA ARG A 268 8.57 -2.64 -7.37
C ARG A 268 10.04 -2.58 -7.01
N GLU A 269 10.82 -1.88 -7.80
CA GLU A 269 12.24 -1.61 -7.54
C GLU A 269 12.50 -0.12 -7.39
N PRO A 270 13.47 0.29 -6.55
CA PRO A 270 13.79 1.70 -6.34
C PRO A 270 14.32 2.34 -7.62
N ALA A 271 13.88 3.57 -7.93
CA ALA A 271 14.33 4.33 -9.09
C ALA A 271 15.69 4.99 -8.79
N LEU A 272 16.78 4.28 -9.09
CA LEU A 272 18.16 4.70 -8.82
C LEU A 272 18.92 5.12 -10.09
N ASP A 273 18.41 4.78 -11.27
CA ASP A 273 19.11 4.97 -12.52
C ASP A 273 19.32 6.44 -12.85
N ASN A 274 20.44 6.73 -13.46
CA ASN A 274 20.81 8.05 -13.96
C ASN A 274 20.86 9.16 -12.90
N LEU A 275 20.81 8.82 -11.59
CA LEU A 275 20.89 9.83 -10.52
C LEU A 275 22.32 10.33 -10.27
N GLY A 276 23.38 9.67 -10.78
CA GLY A 276 24.78 10.07 -10.54
C GLY A 276 25.21 9.91 -9.07
N LEU A 277 24.71 8.90 -8.37
CA LEU A 277 24.91 8.69 -6.93
C LEU A 277 26.38 8.59 -6.50
N ASP A 278 27.26 8.09 -7.37
CA ASP A 278 28.70 8.01 -7.11
C ASP A 278 29.35 9.40 -6.99
N ALA A 279 28.95 10.35 -7.86
CA ALA A 279 29.41 11.74 -7.79
C ALA A 279 29.00 12.40 -6.46
N ALA A 280 27.84 12.00 -5.93
CA ALA A 280 27.36 12.45 -4.62
C ALA A 280 27.96 11.69 -3.45
N LYS A 281 28.75 10.63 -3.66
CA LYS A 281 29.24 9.70 -2.63
C LYS A 281 28.09 9.07 -1.80
N VAL A 282 26.98 8.73 -2.47
CA VAL A 282 25.80 8.11 -1.87
C VAL A 282 25.83 6.61 -2.10
N ARG A 283 25.89 5.84 -1.01
CA ARG A 283 25.85 4.37 -1.07
C ARG A 283 24.42 3.87 -1.25
N HIS A 284 24.27 2.89 -2.13
CA HIS A 284 23.01 2.23 -2.42
C HIS A 284 23.21 0.73 -2.66
N ASN A 285 22.14 0.00 -2.76
CA ASN A 285 22.09 -1.41 -3.19
C ASN A 285 20.78 -1.68 -3.94
N GLY A 286 20.54 -2.92 -4.36
CA GLY A 286 19.32 -3.29 -5.09
C GLY A 286 17.99 -3.03 -4.34
N LYS A 287 18.04 -2.75 -3.02
CA LYS A 287 16.86 -2.39 -2.23
C LYS A 287 16.62 -0.88 -2.14
N GLY A 288 17.61 -0.04 -2.50
CA GLY A 288 17.51 1.42 -2.44
C GLY A 288 18.74 2.11 -1.86
N ILE A 289 18.60 3.39 -1.55
CA ILE A 289 19.64 4.19 -0.92
C ILE A 289 19.78 3.78 0.55
N ILE A 290 21.03 3.50 0.95
CA ILE A 290 21.34 3.11 2.32
C ILE A 290 21.29 4.35 3.22
N THR A 291 20.32 4.37 4.16
CA THR A 291 20.08 5.47 5.09
C THR A 291 20.18 5.04 6.54
N ASP A 292 20.54 6.00 7.42
CA ASP A 292 20.37 5.85 8.86
C ASP A 292 18.88 6.02 9.28
N ARG A 293 18.59 5.89 10.59
CA ARG A 293 17.23 6.10 11.11
C ARG A 293 16.73 7.53 11.01
N ARG A 294 17.55 8.50 10.64
CA ARG A 294 17.17 9.88 10.33
C ARG A 294 16.93 10.11 8.84
N LEU A 295 16.98 9.04 8.04
CA LEU A 295 16.88 9.06 6.56
C LEU A 295 18.07 9.77 5.88
N ARG A 296 19.20 9.90 6.57
CA ARG A 296 20.42 10.50 6.05
C ARG A 296 21.25 9.42 5.35
N ALA A 297 21.69 9.71 4.15
CA ALA A 297 22.57 8.85 3.36
C ALA A 297 24.03 8.88 3.87
N SER A 298 24.93 8.14 3.21
CA SER A 298 26.37 8.16 3.50
C SER A 298 26.99 9.56 3.35
N ASN A 299 26.50 10.36 2.41
CA ASN A 299 26.77 11.80 2.36
C ASN A 299 25.84 12.52 3.34
N ARG A 300 26.39 13.18 4.36
CA ARG A 300 25.63 13.86 5.43
C ARG A 300 24.71 15.00 4.97
N HIS A 301 24.91 15.50 3.76
CA HIS A 301 24.07 16.55 3.16
C HIS A 301 22.93 15.98 2.32
N VAL A 302 22.90 14.66 2.10
CA VAL A 302 21.93 13.97 1.29
C VAL A 302 21.02 13.10 2.16
N TYR A 303 19.72 13.21 1.91
CA TYR A 303 18.66 12.38 2.50
C TYR A 303 17.95 11.61 1.41
N ALA A 304 17.33 10.49 1.75
CA ALA A 304 16.43 9.75 0.86
C ALA A 304 15.11 9.44 1.55
N ILE A 305 13.99 9.66 0.85
CA ILE A 305 12.63 9.50 1.39
C ILE A 305 11.73 8.72 0.43
N GLY A 306 10.70 8.09 0.95
CA GLY A 306 9.80 7.23 0.17
C GLY A 306 10.48 5.95 -0.28
N ASP A 307 10.01 5.40 -1.41
CA ASP A 307 10.39 4.08 -1.90
C ASP A 307 11.88 3.92 -2.17
N VAL A 308 12.52 4.98 -2.66
CA VAL A 308 13.95 4.99 -2.97
C VAL A 308 14.84 4.77 -1.73
N ALA A 309 14.31 5.00 -0.53
CA ALA A 309 15.02 4.76 0.73
C ALA A 309 15.07 3.27 1.13
N GLY A 310 14.57 2.36 0.30
CA GLY A 310 14.70 0.91 0.48
C GLY A 310 13.92 0.33 1.67
N ARG A 311 12.83 0.99 2.08
CA ARG A 311 11.95 0.58 3.18
C ARG A 311 10.57 0.20 2.66
N GLN A 312 9.51 0.28 3.51
CA GLN A 312 8.14 0.05 3.07
C GLN A 312 7.74 1.09 2.01
N GLN A 313 7.22 0.60 0.89
CA GLN A 313 6.88 1.39 -0.30
C GLN A 313 5.40 1.80 -0.25
N PHE A 314 5.09 2.82 0.58
CA PHE A 314 3.72 3.36 0.73
C PHE A 314 3.73 4.89 0.70
N THR A 315 2.68 5.47 0.13
CA THR A 315 2.52 6.93 0.03
C THR A 315 2.57 7.63 1.40
N HIS A 316 1.89 7.09 2.40
CA HIS A 316 1.88 7.66 3.76
C HIS A 316 3.26 7.57 4.44
N ILE A 317 4.08 6.59 4.08
CA ILE A 317 5.47 6.51 4.55
C ILE A 317 6.32 7.61 3.93
N ALA A 318 6.13 7.91 2.65
CA ALA A 318 6.85 9.00 2.00
C ALA A 318 6.57 10.35 2.68
N GLY A 319 5.30 10.62 3.04
CA GLY A 319 4.91 11.81 3.83
C GLY A 319 5.50 11.80 5.26
N TYR A 320 5.48 10.65 5.96
CA TYR A 320 6.09 10.48 7.27
C TYR A 320 7.60 10.72 7.23
N HIS A 321 8.28 10.20 6.20
CA HIS A 321 9.71 10.44 5.96
C HIS A 321 10.01 11.93 5.75
N ALA A 322 9.19 12.65 4.97
CA ALA A 322 9.31 14.08 4.76
C ALA A 322 9.27 14.85 6.10
N GLY A 323 8.33 14.52 6.97
CA GLY A 323 8.22 15.13 8.32
C GLY A 323 9.44 14.87 9.21
N ILE A 324 10.09 13.69 9.10
CA ILE A 324 11.33 13.39 9.82
C ILE A 324 12.49 14.24 9.29
N VAL A 325 12.62 14.31 7.95
CA VAL A 325 13.71 15.05 7.31
C VAL A 325 13.58 16.55 7.58
N LEU A 326 12.38 17.13 7.49
CA LEU A 326 12.12 18.53 7.83
C LEU A 326 12.56 18.87 9.26
N ARG A 327 12.20 18.05 10.25
CA ARG A 327 12.62 18.26 11.64
C ARG A 327 14.15 18.21 11.80
N ASN A 328 14.80 17.27 11.12
CA ASN A 328 16.26 17.16 11.15
C ASN A 328 16.96 18.32 10.44
N ILE A 329 16.46 18.77 9.26
CA ILE A 329 17.10 19.80 8.44
C ILE A 329 16.83 21.20 8.99
N LEU A 330 15.56 21.54 9.25
CA LEU A 330 15.16 22.92 9.57
C LEU A 330 15.33 23.22 11.07
N PHE A 331 14.83 22.34 11.92
CA PHE A 331 14.80 22.59 13.37
C PHE A 331 15.95 21.96 14.15
N LYS A 332 16.80 21.17 13.48
CA LYS A 332 17.89 20.38 14.12
C LYS A 332 17.39 19.44 15.24
N ILE A 333 16.09 19.10 15.21
CA ILE A 333 15.49 18.12 16.14
C ILE A 333 15.88 16.72 15.67
N PRO A 334 16.46 15.87 16.54
CA PRO A 334 16.92 14.52 16.16
C PRO A 334 15.78 13.52 15.99
N ALA A 335 14.89 13.78 15.03
CA ALA A 335 13.78 12.90 14.70
C ALA A 335 14.30 11.61 14.02
N LYS A 336 13.73 10.47 14.40
CA LYS A 336 14.10 9.13 13.89
C LYS A 336 12.87 8.34 13.47
N LEU A 337 13.06 7.43 12.52
CA LEU A 337 12.07 6.47 12.10
C LEU A 337 11.61 5.55 13.24
N ASN A 338 10.33 5.24 13.24
CA ASN A 338 9.75 4.14 14.00
C ASN A 338 9.00 3.23 13.04
N ASP A 339 9.64 2.14 12.63
CA ASP A 339 9.09 1.19 11.66
C ASP A 339 8.02 0.26 12.30
N ASP A 340 8.00 0.14 13.64
CA ASP A 340 7.05 -0.73 14.36
C ASP A 340 5.59 -0.21 14.32
N VAL A 341 5.36 1.02 13.87
CA VAL A 341 4.02 1.66 13.86
C VAL A 341 3.47 1.93 12.47
N VAL A 342 4.12 1.39 11.44
CA VAL A 342 3.71 1.60 10.06
C VAL A 342 2.52 0.69 9.73
N PRO A 343 1.33 1.24 9.43
CA PRO A 343 0.22 0.44 8.94
C PRO A 343 0.30 0.22 7.44
N TRP A 344 -0.33 -0.86 6.95
CA TRP A 344 -0.62 -1.03 5.53
C TRP A 344 -1.99 -1.64 5.30
N VAL A 345 -2.53 -1.41 4.12
CA VAL A 345 -3.86 -1.90 3.72
C VAL A 345 -3.80 -2.36 2.27
N THR A 346 -4.40 -3.52 2.00
CA THR A 346 -4.77 -3.96 0.66
C THR A 346 -6.28 -3.74 0.52
N TYR A 347 -6.66 -2.94 -0.47
CA TYR A 347 -8.02 -2.40 -0.63
C TYR A 347 -8.95 -3.30 -1.46
N CYS A 348 -8.74 -4.59 -1.39
CA CYS A 348 -9.74 -5.55 -1.86
C CYS A 348 -11.02 -5.46 -1.02
N ASP A 349 -12.02 -6.25 -1.32
CA ASP A 349 -13.28 -6.27 -0.58
C ASP A 349 -13.60 -7.72 -0.17
N PRO A 350 -13.47 -8.07 1.14
CA PRO A 350 -13.10 -7.19 2.28
C PRO A 350 -11.64 -6.70 2.25
N GLU A 351 -11.39 -5.54 2.89
CA GLU A 351 -10.06 -4.96 3.01
C GLU A 351 -9.18 -5.73 4.00
N LEU A 352 -7.90 -5.86 3.70
CA LEU A 352 -6.90 -6.48 4.59
C LEU A 352 -5.93 -5.42 5.10
N ALA A 353 -5.96 -5.14 6.40
CA ALA A 353 -5.13 -4.14 7.05
C ALA A 353 -4.23 -4.77 8.13
N HIS A 354 -3.04 -4.18 8.31
CA HIS A 354 -2.11 -4.60 9.34
C HIS A 354 -1.34 -3.42 9.94
N VAL A 355 -0.93 -3.55 11.20
CA VAL A 355 0.02 -2.66 11.87
C VAL A 355 0.82 -3.42 12.94
N GLY A 356 2.09 -3.11 13.08
CA GLY A 356 2.97 -3.66 14.10
C GLY A 356 3.59 -5.00 13.71
N LEU A 357 3.78 -5.89 14.70
CA LEU A 357 4.42 -7.19 14.48
C LEU A 357 3.40 -8.25 14.07
N GLY A 358 3.76 -9.04 13.03
CA GLY A 358 3.09 -10.30 12.74
C GLY A 358 3.33 -11.36 13.82
N TYR A 359 2.53 -12.43 13.81
CA TYR A 359 2.64 -13.50 14.82
C TYR A 359 4.05 -14.12 14.87
N HIS A 360 4.62 -14.43 13.71
CA HIS A 360 5.96 -15.04 13.64
C HIS A 360 7.05 -14.12 14.16
N ASP A 361 7.00 -12.82 13.83
CA ASP A 361 7.96 -11.85 14.30
C ASP A 361 7.84 -11.62 15.81
N ALA A 362 6.61 -11.51 16.32
CA ALA A 362 6.36 -11.39 17.75
C ALA A 362 6.85 -12.62 18.52
N LYS A 363 6.58 -13.83 17.99
CA LYS A 363 7.07 -15.09 18.56
C LYS A 363 8.59 -15.16 18.56
N SER A 364 9.23 -14.79 17.46
CA SER A 364 10.70 -14.77 17.35
C SER A 364 11.33 -13.77 18.33
N ARG A 365 10.72 -12.57 18.47
CA ARG A 365 11.27 -11.47 19.29
C ARG A 365 11.04 -11.67 20.78
N PHE A 366 9.94 -12.27 21.22
CA PHE A 366 9.54 -12.34 22.63
C PHE A 366 9.42 -13.75 23.20
N GLY A 367 9.33 -14.79 22.35
CA GLY A 367 9.01 -16.16 22.73
C GLY A 367 7.49 -16.42 22.71
N ALA A 368 7.10 -17.64 22.32
CA ALA A 368 5.69 -18.04 22.21
C ALA A 368 4.94 -17.98 23.55
N ASP A 369 5.65 -18.27 24.65
CA ASP A 369 5.14 -18.26 26.01
C ASP A 369 4.86 -16.86 26.56
N LYS A 370 5.38 -15.79 25.93
CA LYS A 370 5.22 -14.40 26.38
C LYS A 370 4.23 -13.60 25.53
N ILE A 371 3.67 -14.19 24.48
CA ILE A 371 2.68 -13.53 23.62
C ILE A 371 1.31 -14.17 23.77
N THR A 372 0.27 -13.40 23.50
CA THR A 372 -1.12 -13.86 23.45
C THR A 372 -1.72 -13.44 22.12
N LEU A 373 -2.35 -14.38 21.42
CA LEU A 373 -3.07 -14.14 20.18
C LEU A 373 -4.56 -14.09 20.46
N LEU A 374 -5.17 -12.97 20.15
CA LEU A 374 -6.61 -12.72 20.31
C LEU A 374 -7.28 -12.75 18.94
N ARG A 375 -8.49 -13.30 18.87
CA ARG A 375 -9.29 -13.40 17.65
C ARG A 375 -10.72 -12.94 17.92
N ALA A 376 -11.29 -12.19 16.96
CA ALA A 376 -12.70 -11.87 16.93
C ALA A 376 -13.20 -12.01 15.49
N PRO A 377 -13.86 -13.15 15.15
CA PRO A 377 -14.46 -13.34 13.84
C PRO A 377 -15.64 -12.39 13.65
N LEU A 378 -15.83 -11.88 12.44
CA LEU A 378 -16.95 -11.00 12.11
C LEU A 378 -18.31 -11.71 12.10
N SER A 379 -18.33 -13.04 12.02
CA SER A 379 -19.55 -13.84 12.19
C SER A 379 -20.26 -13.65 13.53
N GLY A 380 -19.56 -13.10 14.52
CA GLY A 380 -20.12 -12.67 15.81
C GLY A 380 -20.41 -11.17 15.91
N ASN A 381 -20.24 -10.38 14.85
CA ASN A 381 -20.47 -8.94 14.86
C ASN A 381 -21.84 -8.62 14.24
N ASP A 382 -22.72 -7.94 14.98
CA ASP A 382 -24.11 -7.71 14.58
C ASP A 382 -24.23 -6.84 13.32
N ARG A 383 -23.33 -5.87 13.13
CA ARG A 383 -23.28 -5.06 11.91
C ARG A 383 -22.89 -5.89 10.69
N ALA A 384 -21.90 -6.76 10.82
CA ALA A 384 -21.48 -7.67 9.77
C ALA A 384 -22.58 -8.65 9.37
N ILE A 385 -23.32 -9.17 10.37
CA ILE A 385 -24.48 -10.05 10.15
C ILE A 385 -25.60 -9.29 9.44
N ALA A 386 -25.94 -8.09 9.91
CA ALA A 386 -26.99 -7.26 9.30
C ALA A 386 -26.71 -6.89 7.85
N GLU A 387 -25.44 -6.68 7.49
CA GLU A 387 -25.00 -6.38 6.13
C GLU A 387 -24.69 -7.62 5.28
N GLN A 388 -24.81 -8.84 5.87
CA GLN A 388 -24.40 -10.10 5.22
C GLN A 388 -22.93 -10.07 4.74
N ARG A 389 -22.05 -9.52 5.56
CA ARG A 389 -20.62 -9.35 5.30
C ARG A 389 -19.80 -9.88 6.47
N SER A 390 -20.09 -11.11 6.87
CA SER A 390 -19.52 -11.77 8.05
C SER A 390 -18.16 -12.42 7.78
N GLU A 391 -17.70 -12.43 6.55
CA GLU A 391 -16.40 -12.95 6.15
C GLU A 391 -15.30 -11.99 6.59
N GLY A 392 -14.53 -12.41 7.58
CA GLY A 392 -13.45 -11.63 8.12
C GLY A 392 -13.18 -11.87 9.59
N MET A 393 -12.14 -11.24 10.07
CA MET A 393 -11.66 -11.43 11.44
C MET A 393 -10.74 -10.27 11.85
N ILE A 394 -10.70 -10.01 13.15
CA ILE A 394 -9.70 -9.18 13.80
C ILE A 394 -8.76 -10.09 14.58
N LYS A 395 -7.46 -9.96 14.35
CA LYS A 395 -6.40 -10.66 15.08
C LYS A 395 -5.51 -9.65 15.77
N ILE A 396 -5.30 -9.81 17.07
CA ILE A 396 -4.45 -8.92 17.88
C ILE A 396 -3.37 -9.76 18.54
N ILE A 397 -2.16 -9.27 18.50
CA ILE A 397 -1.02 -9.87 19.19
C ILE A 397 -0.65 -8.96 20.33
N THR A 398 -0.62 -9.51 21.54
CA THR A 398 -0.20 -8.80 22.75
C THR A 398 0.93 -9.54 23.44
N HIS A 399 1.76 -8.82 24.17
CA HIS A 399 2.60 -9.40 25.22
C HIS A 399 1.72 -9.75 26.42
N LYS A 400 2.14 -10.69 27.27
CA LYS A 400 1.39 -11.12 28.47
C LYS A 400 1.09 -9.99 29.47
N ASP A 401 1.86 -8.91 29.48
CA ASP A 401 1.62 -7.71 30.29
C ASP A 401 0.53 -6.77 29.73
N GLY A 402 -0.09 -7.16 28.61
CA GLY A 402 -1.13 -6.42 27.92
C GLY A 402 -0.62 -5.38 26.92
N ARG A 403 0.69 -5.25 26.69
CA ARG A 403 1.23 -4.38 25.64
C ARG A 403 0.81 -4.89 24.28
N ILE A 404 0.28 -4.02 23.42
CA ILE A 404 -0.14 -4.35 22.07
C ILE A 404 1.11 -4.41 21.18
N LEU A 405 1.29 -5.51 20.46
CA LEU A 405 2.44 -5.75 19.58
C LEU A 405 2.08 -5.61 18.11
N GLY A 406 0.87 -5.99 17.73
CA GLY A 406 0.39 -5.90 16.36
C GLY A 406 -1.09 -6.19 16.24
N ALA A 407 -1.67 -5.76 15.12
CA ALA A 407 -3.07 -5.99 14.77
C ALA A 407 -3.20 -6.26 13.27
N SER A 408 -3.99 -7.26 12.92
CA SER A 408 -4.39 -7.57 11.54
C SER A 408 -5.91 -7.64 11.47
N ILE A 409 -6.49 -7.02 10.44
CA ILE A 409 -7.95 -6.91 10.27
C ILE A 409 -8.30 -7.28 8.84
N LEU A 410 -9.22 -8.22 8.67
CA LEU A 410 -9.92 -8.44 7.41
C LEU A 410 -11.39 -8.08 7.63
N ALA A 411 -11.84 -6.96 7.03
CA ALA A 411 -13.18 -6.42 7.22
C ALA A 411 -13.56 -5.45 6.07
N PRO A 412 -14.85 -5.12 5.88
CA PRO A 412 -15.29 -4.17 4.85
C PRO A 412 -14.69 -2.76 4.93
N ALA A 413 -14.20 -2.36 6.10
CA ALA A 413 -13.60 -1.05 6.35
C ALA A 413 -12.33 -1.20 7.23
N ALA A 414 -11.50 -2.19 6.94
CA ALA A 414 -10.30 -2.49 7.73
C ALA A 414 -9.30 -1.33 7.70
N GLY A 415 -9.22 -0.60 6.58
CA GLY A 415 -8.37 0.58 6.43
C GLY A 415 -8.69 1.69 7.41
N GLU A 416 -9.98 1.92 7.69
CA GLU A 416 -10.42 2.88 8.70
C GLU A 416 -10.25 2.33 10.13
N MET A 417 -10.53 1.05 10.33
CA MET A 417 -10.46 0.41 11.64
C MET A 417 -9.05 0.30 12.18
N ILE A 418 -8.04 0.14 11.32
CA ILE A 418 -6.63 -0.04 11.71
C ILE A 418 -6.05 1.22 12.37
N LEU A 419 -6.63 2.40 12.13
CA LEU A 419 -6.18 3.68 12.72
C LEU A 419 -6.15 3.63 14.25
N ALA A 420 -7.18 3.08 14.87
CA ALA A 420 -7.25 2.96 16.34
C ALA A 420 -6.11 2.09 16.90
N TRP A 421 -5.77 1.00 16.21
CA TRP A 421 -4.67 0.12 16.58
C TRP A 421 -3.30 0.76 16.33
N SER A 422 -3.15 1.49 15.22
CA SER A 422 -1.95 2.28 14.92
C SER A 422 -1.68 3.31 16.01
N HIS A 423 -2.71 4.03 16.45
CA HIS A 423 -2.62 4.98 17.57
C HIS A 423 -2.24 4.28 18.87
N ALA A 424 -2.89 3.16 19.20
CA ALA A 424 -2.62 2.41 20.42
C ALA A 424 -1.17 1.88 20.49
N ILE A 425 -0.64 1.38 19.38
CA ILE A 425 0.76 0.91 19.28
C ILE A 425 1.73 2.09 19.36
N ALA A 426 1.47 3.19 18.65
CA ALA A 426 2.32 4.39 18.64
C ALA A 426 2.42 5.04 20.03
N SER A 427 1.31 5.08 20.77
CA SER A 427 1.22 5.60 22.14
C SER A 427 1.66 4.57 23.20
N LYS A 428 2.08 3.38 22.81
CA LYS A 428 2.45 2.26 23.70
C LYS A 428 1.33 1.89 24.69
N ALA A 429 0.08 2.03 24.26
CA ALA A 429 -1.08 1.71 25.08
C ALA A 429 -1.17 0.21 25.37
N LYS A 430 -1.80 -0.15 26.47
CA LYS A 430 -2.12 -1.54 26.81
C LYS A 430 -3.50 -1.93 26.27
N ILE A 431 -3.71 -3.21 26.08
CA ILE A 431 -4.95 -3.77 25.54
C ILE A 431 -6.20 -3.36 26.34
N GLY A 432 -6.05 -3.11 27.62
CA GLY A 432 -7.12 -2.61 28.47
C GLY A 432 -7.69 -1.27 28.03
N SER A 433 -6.89 -0.37 27.43
CA SER A 433 -7.42 0.88 26.89
C SER A 433 -8.40 0.64 25.74
N MET A 434 -8.12 -0.34 24.88
CA MET A 434 -9.01 -0.72 23.78
C MET A 434 -10.26 -1.47 24.27
N ALA A 435 -10.11 -2.34 25.28
CA ALA A 435 -11.24 -3.07 25.87
C ALA A 435 -12.25 -2.16 26.60
N ASN A 436 -11.77 -1.03 27.14
CA ASN A 436 -12.59 -0.07 27.90
C ASN A 436 -13.19 1.04 27.03
N LEU A 437 -12.93 1.07 25.71
CA LEU A 437 -13.54 2.07 24.84
C LEU A 437 -15.07 1.94 24.82
N ILE A 438 -15.74 3.09 24.79
CA ILE A 438 -17.16 3.15 24.44
C ILE A 438 -17.20 3.24 22.90
N VAL A 439 -17.72 2.22 22.27
CA VAL A 439 -17.80 2.11 20.81
C VAL A 439 -19.26 2.21 20.39
N PRO A 440 -19.60 2.99 19.35
CA PRO A 440 -20.95 3.04 18.82
C PRO A 440 -21.43 1.65 18.39
N TYR A 441 -22.71 1.36 18.66
CA TYR A 441 -23.34 0.08 18.31
C TYR A 441 -24.54 0.29 17.39
N PRO A 442 -24.74 -0.56 16.34
CA PRO A 442 -23.83 -1.59 15.88
C PRO A 442 -22.80 -1.02 14.86
N THR A 443 -21.53 -1.40 15.00
CA THR A 443 -20.45 -1.03 14.08
C THR A 443 -19.44 -2.17 13.91
N TYR A 444 -18.65 -2.16 12.82
CA TYR A 444 -17.49 -3.05 12.67
C TYR A 444 -16.44 -2.83 13.77
N GLY A 445 -16.31 -1.59 14.26
CA GLY A 445 -15.40 -1.22 15.34
C GLY A 445 -15.65 -1.95 16.66
N ASP A 446 -16.90 -2.38 16.95
CA ASP A 446 -17.23 -3.18 18.12
C ASP A 446 -16.45 -4.52 18.17
N ALA A 447 -16.17 -5.12 17.01
CA ALA A 447 -15.34 -6.32 16.94
C ALA A 447 -13.91 -6.07 17.46
N SER A 448 -13.34 -4.86 17.28
CA SER A 448 -12.04 -4.47 17.86
C SER A 448 -12.09 -4.46 19.39
N LYS A 449 -13.13 -3.85 19.97
CA LYS A 449 -13.35 -3.85 21.42
C LYS A 449 -13.53 -5.28 21.97
N ARG A 450 -14.29 -6.11 21.27
CA ARG A 450 -14.54 -7.51 21.63
C ARG A 450 -13.24 -8.33 21.60
N ALA A 451 -12.41 -8.14 20.55
CA ALA A 451 -11.08 -8.75 20.47
C ALA A 451 -10.22 -8.36 21.66
N ALA A 452 -10.15 -7.06 21.99
CA ALA A 452 -9.40 -6.57 23.14
C ALA A 452 -9.92 -7.12 24.47
N GLY A 453 -11.23 -7.19 24.66
CA GLY A 453 -11.90 -7.72 25.86
C GLY A 453 -11.57 -9.18 26.11
N SER A 454 -11.39 -9.97 25.06
CA SER A 454 -11.09 -11.41 25.17
C SER A 454 -9.78 -11.70 25.89
N PHE A 455 -8.84 -10.74 25.94
CA PHE A 455 -7.61 -10.85 26.73
C PHE A 455 -7.88 -11.10 28.22
N PHE A 456 -8.97 -10.58 28.75
CA PHE A 456 -9.31 -10.67 30.17
C PHE A 456 -10.23 -11.83 30.50
N THR A 457 -10.83 -12.50 29.51
CA THR A 457 -11.88 -13.52 29.67
C THR A 457 -11.46 -14.63 30.62
N ASN A 458 -10.29 -15.23 30.42
CA ASN A 458 -9.82 -16.35 31.25
C ASN A 458 -9.64 -15.94 32.70
N LYS A 459 -9.18 -14.71 32.96
CA LYS A 459 -8.95 -14.19 34.33
C LYS A 459 -10.29 -13.81 34.99
N LEU A 460 -11.14 -13.09 34.27
CA LEU A 460 -12.45 -12.62 34.78
C LEU A 460 -13.39 -13.77 35.13
N PHE A 461 -13.40 -14.82 34.33
CA PHE A 461 -14.29 -15.97 34.56
C PHE A 461 -13.60 -17.14 35.29
N SER A 462 -12.43 -16.91 35.90
CA SER A 462 -11.72 -17.91 36.65
C SER A 462 -12.46 -18.34 37.92
N PRO A 463 -12.25 -19.57 38.44
CA PRO A 463 -12.82 -20.01 39.72
C PRO A 463 -12.44 -19.10 40.90
N ALA A 464 -11.25 -18.51 40.87
CA ALA A 464 -10.80 -17.57 41.93
C ALA A 464 -11.60 -16.29 41.88
N THR A 465 -11.82 -15.68 40.71
CA THR A 465 -12.62 -14.49 40.56
C THR A 465 -14.08 -14.74 40.95
N ARG A 466 -14.65 -15.88 40.57
CA ARG A 466 -16.01 -16.27 40.97
C ARG A 466 -16.15 -16.42 42.49
N ARG A 467 -15.16 -16.96 43.19
CA ARG A 467 -15.11 -17.05 44.66
C ARG A 467 -15.07 -15.65 45.31
N LEU A 468 -14.19 -14.79 44.75
CA LEU A 468 -14.10 -13.41 45.22
C LEU A 468 -15.43 -12.65 45.07
N VAL A 469 -16.07 -12.71 43.93
CA VAL A 469 -17.38 -12.09 43.66
C VAL A 469 -18.44 -12.60 44.62
N ARG A 470 -18.52 -13.92 44.83
CA ARG A 470 -19.45 -14.49 45.84
C ARG A 470 -19.20 -14.01 47.26
N PHE A 471 -17.94 -13.76 47.60
CA PHE A 471 -17.59 -13.18 48.89
C PHE A 471 -18.05 -11.73 48.98
N LEU A 472 -17.72 -10.90 47.99
CA LEU A 472 -18.09 -9.48 47.97
C LEU A 472 -19.61 -9.25 47.91
N LEU A 473 -20.39 -10.13 47.30
CA LEU A 473 -21.85 -10.06 47.27
C LEU A 473 -22.54 -10.36 48.61
N LYS A 474 -21.77 -10.65 49.68
CA LYS A 474 -22.32 -10.82 51.04
C LYS A 474 -22.39 -9.49 51.82
N PHE A 475 -21.80 -8.43 51.26
CA PHE A 475 -21.78 -7.06 51.76
C PHE A 475 -22.53 -6.12 50.82
#